data_ad15d4223b7ec8cf3dffb60f6f273495
#
_entry.id   ad15d4223b7ec8cf3dffb60f6f273495
#
_cell.length_a   1.000
_cell.length_b   1.000
_cell.length_c   1.000
_cell.angle_alpha   90.00
_cell.angle_beta   90.00
_cell.angle_gamma   90.00
#
_symmetry.space_group_name_H-M   'P 1'
#
loop_
_entity.id
_entity.type
_entity.pdbx_description
1 polymer ?
#
loop_
_entity_poly.entity_id
_entity_poly.type
_entity_poly.pdbx_seq_one_letter_code
_entity_poly.pdbx_strand_id
1 'polypeptide(L)'
;VDELLGNQEIVVKNIGAQLARVIGVDGATVLGNGQVVLILNPIALASRDRLPAAVSPVPTVRQPLAADRSTATVPTVIIVDDSLTVRKISSRLLAREGYQVMTAKDGVDALEQLVAVVPDVMLVDIEMPRMDGFELTRNVRADARLQKVPIIIITSRTADKHRQYALELGVNHYLGKPYQEDELLRLVAGHVRAQRQS
;
A
#
# COMPACT_ATOMS: atom_id res chain seq x y z
N VAL A 1 -11.63 1.66 -34.67
CA VAL A 1 -12.46 2.69 -34.02
C VAL A 1 -13.38 3.24 -35.08
N ASP A 2 -14.64 2.90 -35.00
CA ASP A 2 -15.58 3.15 -36.11
C ASP A 2 -16.23 4.54 -36.01
N GLU A 3 -16.26 5.17 -34.82
CA GLU A 3 -16.84 6.49 -34.61
C GLU A 3 -16.28 7.19 -33.34
N LEU A 4 -16.08 8.51 -33.40
CA LEU A 4 -15.73 9.38 -32.29
C LEU A 4 -16.98 10.15 -31.83
N LEU A 5 -17.51 9.83 -30.66
CA LEU A 5 -18.76 10.39 -30.11
C LEU A 5 -18.59 11.73 -29.38
N GLY A 6 -17.44 12.39 -29.45
CA GLY A 6 -17.18 13.68 -28.77
C GLY A 6 -16.91 13.57 -27.27
N ASN A 7 -16.74 14.71 -26.60
CA ASN A 7 -16.50 14.78 -25.16
C ASN A 7 -17.81 14.68 -24.39
N GLN A 8 -17.91 13.69 -23.48
CA GLN A 8 -19.00 13.57 -22.52
C GLN A 8 -18.45 13.57 -21.09
N GLU A 9 -19.12 14.26 -20.20
CA GLU A 9 -18.80 14.23 -18.77
C GLU A 9 -19.35 12.94 -18.17
N ILE A 10 -18.46 12.10 -17.61
CA ILE A 10 -18.81 10.79 -17.09
C ILE A 10 -18.37 10.65 -15.63
N VAL A 11 -19.18 9.97 -14.82
CA VAL A 11 -18.81 9.60 -13.44
C VAL A 11 -18.11 8.26 -13.47
N VAL A 12 -16.80 8.27 -13.23
CA VAL A 12 -16.00 7.04 -13.14
C VAL A 12 -16.28 6.34 -11.82
N LYS A 13 -16.82 5.12 -11.88
CA LYS A 13 -16.98 4.23 -10.71
C LYS A 13 -15.85 3.22 -10.65
N ASN A 14 -15.40 2.94 -9.43
CA ASN A 14 -14.38 1.91 -9.20
C ASN A 14 -15.00 0.52 -9.47
N ILE A 15 -14.34 -0.28 -10.31
CA ILE A 15 -14.84 -1.57 -10.84
C ILE A 15 -14.63 -2.77 -9.91
N GLY A 16 -14.26 -2.50 -8.64
CA GLY A 16 -14.03 -3.55 -7.65
C GLY A 16 -12.73 -4.34 -7.85
N ALA A 17 -12.34 -5.09 -6.84
CA ALA A 17 -11.05 -5.79 -6.78
C ALA A 17 -10.87 -6.88 -7.87
N GLN A 18 -11.96 -7.38 -8.43
CA GLN A 18 -11.92 -8.46 -9.42
C GLN A 18 -11.46 -7.98 -10.81
N LEU A 19 -11.82 -6.76 -11.21
CA LEU A 19 -11.43 -6.17 -12.50
C LEU A 19 -10.21 -5.23 -12.39
N ALA A 20 -9.83 -4.82 -11.18
CA ALA A 20 -8.62 -4.02 -10.93
C ALA A 20 -7.32 -4.73 -11.35
N ARG A 21 -7.36 -6.05 -11.61
CA ARG A 21 -6.22 -6.84 -12.09
C ARG A 21 -6.13 -6.91 -13.62
N VAL A 22 -7.05 -6.33 -14.35
CA VAL A 22 -7.03 -6.34 -15.82
C VAL A 22 -6.13 -5.20 -16.30
N ILE A 23 -4.96 -5.55 -16.81
CA ILE A 23 -4.00 -4.57 -17.36
C ILE A 23 -4.64 -3.80 -18.51
N GLY A 24 -4.61 -2.47 -18.43
CA GLY A 24 -5.16 -1.58 -19.46
C GLY A 24 -6.62 -1.18 -19.25
N VAL A 25 -7.23 -1.50 -18.10
CA VAL A 25 -8.54 -0.99 -17.69
C VAL A 25 -8.39 -0.08 -16.48
N ASP A 26 -8.68 1.22 -16.64
CA ASP A 26 -8.57 2.21 -15.55
C ASP A 26 -9.87 2.38 -14.76
N GLY A 27 -11.00 1.94 -15.30
CA GLY A 27 -12.29 2.08 -14.64
C GLY A 27 -13.47 1.63 -15.49
N ALA A 28 -14.67 1.84 -14.98
CA ALA A 28 -15.91 1.69 -15.72
C ALA A 28 -16.87 2.85 -15.40
N THR A 29 -17.75 3.16 -16.33
CA THR A 29 -18.84 4.10 -16.14
C THR A 29 -20.14 3.49 -16.64
N VAL A 30 -21.26 4.03 -16.16
CA VAL A 30 -22.60 3.68 -16.65
C VAL A 30 -23.14 4.89 -17.41
N LEU A 31 -23.42 4.71 -18.69
CA LEU A 31 -24.04 5.74 -19.52
C LEU A 31 -25.51 5.95 -19.12
N GLY A 32 -26.10 7.09 -19.55
CA GLY A 32 -27.49 7.43 -19.25
C GLY A 32 -28.53 6.40 -19.74
N ASN A 33 -28.16 5.53 -20.66
CA ASN A 33 -28.97 4.41 -21.16
C ASN A 33 -28.80 3.09 -20.35
N GLY A 34 -28.02 3.11 -19.25
CA GLY A 34 -27.74 1.95 -18.41
C GLY A 34 -26.63 1.02 -18.90
N GLN A 35 -25.98 1.32 -20.03
CA GLN A 35 -24.84 0.53 -20.52
C GLN A 35 -23.58 0.77 -19.68
N VAL A 36 -22.88 -0.32 -19.33
CA VAL A 36 -21.57 -0.26 -18.68
C VAL A 36 -20.49 -0.15 -19.74
N VAL A 37 -19.65 0.88 -19.64
CA VAL A 37 -18.53 1.12 -20.55
C VAL A 37 -17.23 1.08 -19.77
N LEU A 38 -16.25 0.32 -20.27
CA LEU A 38 -14.90 0.25 -19.67
C LEU A 38 -14.05 1.41 -20.16
N ILE A 39 -13.31 2.01 -19.22
CA ILE A 39 -12.33 3.06 -19.52
C ILE A 39 -10.98 2.38 -19.70
N LEU A 40 -10.47 2.44 -20.93
CA LEU A 40 -9.21 1.81 -21.29
C LEU A 40 -8.03 2.80 -21.18
N ASN A 41 -6.90 2.29 -20.70
CA ASN A 41 -5.62 3.02 -20.72
C ASN A 41 -4.78 2.57 -21.92
N PRO A 42 -4.71 3.40 -22.99
CA PRO A 42 -4.00 3.02 -24.20
C PRO A 42 -2.50 2.84 -24.00
N ILE A 43 -1.90 3.55 -23.04
CA ILE A 43 -0.47 3.44 -22.72
C ILE A 43 -0.17 2.08 -22.07
N ALA A 44 -1.02 1.65 -21.14
CA ALA A 44 -0.89 0.34 -20.50
C ALA A 44 -1.16 -0.81 -21.48
N LEU A 45 -2.05 -0.62 -22.47
CA LEU A 45 -2.32 -1.58 -23.53
C LEU A 45 -1.17 -1.69 -24.53
N ALA A 46 -0.56 -0.56 -24.93
CA ALA A 46 0.59 -0.53 -25.86
C ALA A 46 1.85 -1.19 -25.26
N SER A 47 1.96 -1.26 -23.95
CA SER A 47 3.07 -1.95 -23.26
C SER A 47 2.95 -3.48 -23.29
N ARG A 48 1.85 -4.03 -23.81
CA ARG A 48 1.54 -5.46 -23.85
C ARG A 48 2.28 -6.24 -24.93
N ASP A 49 2.81 -5.57 -25.96
CA ASP A 49 3.46 -6.21 -27.11
C ASP A 49 4.87 -6.77 -26.83
N ARG A 50 5.33 -6.77 -25.57
CA ARG A 50 6.66 -7.28 -25.18
C ARG A 50 6.64 -8.51 -24.28
N LEU A 51 5.52 -9.19 -24.11
CA LEU A 51 5.51 -10.46 -23.37
C LEU A 51 5.31 -11.64 -24.32
N PRO A 52 6.22 -12.64 -24.32
CA PRO A 52 6.03 -13.85 -25.12
C PRO A 52 4.83 -14.63 -24.62
N ALA A 53 4.00 -15.09 -25.55
CA ALA A 53 2.86 -15.94 -25.30
C ALA A 53 3.32 -17.29 -24.71
N ALA A 54 3.15 -17.46 -23.39
CA ALA A 54 3.27 -18.77 -22.75
C ALA A 54 1.88 -19.25 -22.33
N VAL A 55 1.38 -20.22 -23.05
CA VAL A 55 0.22 -21.02 -22.68
C VAL A 55 0.61 -21.87 -21.48
N SER A 56 0.02 -21.64 -20.32
CA SER A 56 0.29 -22.41 -19.12
C SER A 56 -0.87 -23.36 -18.80
N PRO A 57 -0.61 -24.64 -18.53
CA PRO A 57 -1.60 -25.57 -18.03
C PRO A 57 -1.90 -25.32 -16.54
N VAL A 58 -3.11 -25.72 -16.14
CA VAL A 58 -3.68 -25.62 -14.80
C VAL A 58 -2.73 -26.12 -13.71
N PRO A 59 -2.46 -25.36 -12.61
CA PRO A 59 -1.58 -25.83 -11.57
C PRO A 59 -2.28 -26.77 -10.59
N THR A 60 -1.77 -27.97 -10.53
CA THR A 60 -1.98 -28.95 -9.46
C THR A 60 -1.45 -28.38 -8.13
N VAL A 61 -2.25 -28.50 -7.08
CA VAL A 61 -1.91 -28.15 -5.70
C VAL A 61 -0.59 -28.83 -5.28
N ARG A 62 0.47 -28.08 -5.12
CA ARG A 62 1.69 -28.52 -4.43
C ARG A 62 1.89 -27.68 -3.18
N GLN A 63 2.07 -28.40 -2.08
CA GLN A 63 2.48 -27.87 -0.77
C GLN A 63 3.77 -27.04 -0.87
N PRO A 64 3.94 -26.00 -0.03
CA PRO A 64 5.15 -25.18 -0.08
C PRO A 64 6.32 -25.91 0.54
N LEU A 65 7.23 -26.37 -0.30
CA LEU A 65 8.61 -26.63 0.12
C LEU A 65 9.30 -25.30 0.37
N ALA A 66 10.02 -25.22 1.47
CA ALA A 66 10.84 -24.07 1.85
C ALA A 66 11.69 -23.59 0.66
N ALA A 67 11.30 -22.47 0.05
CA ALA A 67 12.04 -21.85 -1.03
C ALA A 67 13.07 -20.87 -0.47
N ASP A 68 14.27 -21.12 -0.85
CA ASP A 68 15.49 -20.31 -0.73
C ASP A 68 15.23 -18.81 -0.93
N ARG A 69 15.62 -17.99 0.04
CA ARG A 69 15.38 -16.54 0.11
C ARG A 69 16.34 -15.75 -0.80
N SER A 70 16.31 -16.02 -2.10
CA SER A 70 17.22 -15.36 -3.06
C SER A 70 16.54 -14.73 -4.29
N THR A 71 15.25 -14.46 -4.25
CA THR A 71 14.61 -13.54 -5.21
C THR A 71 14.38 -12.20 -4.51
N ALA A 72 14.96 -11.14 -5.04
CA ALA A 72 14.81 -9.78 -4.52
C ALA A 72 13.31 -9.37 -4.61
N THR A 73 12.52 -9.79 -3.64
CA THR A 73 11.12 -9.37 -3.52
C THR A 73 11.08 -7.85 -3.30
N VAL A 74 10.23 -7.16 -4.04
CA VAL A 74 10.00 -5.72 -3.87
C VAL A 74 9.54 -5.47 -2.43
N PRO A 75 10.21 -4.55 -1.69
CA PRO A 75 9.82 -4.29 -0.30
C PRO A 75 8.42 -3.69 -0.21
N THR A 76 7.64 -4.17 0.74
CA THR A 76 6.26 -3.72 0.95
C THR A 76 6.19 -2.75 2.13
N VAL A 77 5.61 -1.57 1.91
CA VAL A 77 5.36 -0.56 2.93
C VAL A 77 3.86 -0.35 3.08
N ILE A 78 3.34 -0.37 4.31
CA ILE A 78 1.95 0.01 4.58
C ILE A 78 1.89 1.42 5.16
N ILE A 79 0.98 2.26 4.63
CA ILE A 79 0.69 3.62 5.11
C ILE A 79 -0.69 3.60 5.76
N VAL A 80 -0.75 3.96 7.04
CA VAL A 80 -1.98 4.03 7.81
C VAL A 80 -2.19 5.48 8.25
N ASP A 81 -3.18 6.16 7.66
CA ASP A 81 -3.48 7.57 7.90
C ASP A 81 -4.94 7.81 7.47
N ASP A 82 -5.72 8.58 8.21
CA ASP A 82 -7.13 8.84 7.88
C ASP A 82 -7.28 9.80 6.69
N SER A 83 -6.28 10.65 6.44
CA SER A 83 -6.25 11.59 5.32
C SER A 83 -5.97 10.91 4.00
N LEU A 84 -6.96 10.88 3.10
CA LEU A 84 -6.80 10.38 1.74
C LEU A 84 -5.66 11.10 0.98
N THR A 85 -5.48 12.40 1.22
CA THR A 85 -4.46 13.22 0.58
C THR A 85 -3.06 12.77 1.02
N VAL A 86 -2.84 12.58 2.32
CA VAL A 86 -1.56 12.11 2.87
C VAL A 86 -1.26 10.72 2.33
N ARG A 87 -2.22 9.79 2.37
CA ARG A 87 -2.03 8.45 1.80
C ARG A 87 -1.62 8.49 0.33
N LYS A 88 -2.29 9.31 -0.50
CA LYS A 88 -1.96 9.42 -1.94
C LYS A 88 -0.58 10.01 -2.19
N ILE A 89 -0.19 11.07 -1.48
CA ILE A 89 1.11 11.72 -1.64
C ILE A 89 2.22 10.75 -1.22
N SER A 90 2.14 10.19 -0.02
CA SER A 90 3.14 9.26 0.51
C SER A 90 3.24 7.98 -0.34
N SER A 91 2.09 7.45 -0.85
CA SER A 91 2.10 6.31 -1.75
C SER A 91 2.83 6.58 -3.04
N ARG A 92 2.61 7.75 -3.66
CA ARG A 92 3.31 8.14 -4.90
C ARG A 92 4.80 8.31 -4.68
N LEU A 93 5.18 8.92 -3.54
CA LEU A 93 6.57 9.10 -3.15
C LEU A 93 7.28 7.73 -3.04
N LEU A 94 6.74 6.82 -2.24
CA LEU A 94 7.34 5.51 -2.01
C LEU A 94 7.31 4.61 -3.25
N ALA A 95 6.23 4.64 -4.04
CA ALA A 95 6.15 3.87 -5.28
C ALA A 95 7.21 4.32 -6.31
N ARG A 96 7.52 5.63 -6.37
CA ARG A 96 8.61 6.17 -7.21
C ARG A 96 9.98 5.64 -6.80
N GLU A 97 10.18 5.36 -5.50
CA GLU A 97 11.40 4.77 -4.96
C GLU A 97 11.44 3.23 -5.07
N GLY A 98 10.45 2.62 -5.73
CA GLY A 98 10.41 1.19 -6.01
C GLY A 98 9.82 0.31 -4.91
N TYR A 99 9.09 0.90 -3.94
CA TYR A 99 8.36 0.15 -2.92
C TYR A 99 6.99 -0.30 -3.42
N GLN A 100 6.56 -1.49 -3.00
CA GLN A 100 5.16 -1.87 -3.08
C GLN A 100 4.41 -1.21 -1.92
N VAL A 101 3.38 -0.42 -2.21
CA VAL A 101 2.70 0.37 -1.21
C VAL A 101 1.28 -0.13 -0.98
N MET A 102 0.98 -0.44 0.28
CA MET A 102 -0.37 -0.71 0.78
C MET A 102 -0.87 0.53 1.54
N THR A 103 -2.18 0.76 1.56
CA THR A 103 -2.75 1.89 2.31
C THR A 103 -3.96 1.45 3.12
N ALA A 104 -4.04 1.93 4.36
CA ALA A 104 -5.18 1.74 5.24
C ALA A 104 -5.66 3.11 5.77
N LYS A 105 -6.96 3.23 5.98
CA LYS A 105 -7.58 4.50 6.41
C LYS A 105 -7.62 4.66 7.94
N ASP A 106 -7.37 3.59 8.68
CA ASP A 106 -7.32 3.53 10.15
C ASP A 106 -6.70 2.22 10.63
N GLY A 107 -6.54 2.06 11.94
CA GLY A 107 -5.92 0.88 12.53
C GLY A 107 -6.69 -0.42 12.29
N VAL A 108 -8.02 -0.38 12.19
CA VAL A 108 -8.84 -1.59 11.93
C VAL A 108 -8.60 -2.09 10.51
N ASP A 109 -8.69 -1.18 9.53
CA ASP A 109 -8.41 -1.49 8.12
C ASP A 109 -6.96 -2.01 7.94
N ALA A 110 -6.01 -1.44 8.69
CA ALA A 110 -4.63 -1.94 8.69
C ALA A 110 -4.54 -3.38 9.20
N LEU A 111 -5.16 -3.70 10.34
CA LEU A 111 -5.13 -5.06 10.90
C LEU A 111 -5.77 -6.08 9.95
N GLU A 112 -6.87 -5.75 9.29
CA GLU A 112 -7.51 -6.61 8.30
C GLU A 112 -6.54 -6.97 7.14
N GLN A 113 -5.78 -6.00 6.65
CA GLN A 113 -4.79 -6.22 5.59
C GLN A 113 -3.57 -7.02 6.08
N LEU A 114 -3.14 -6.79 7.33
CA LEU A 114 -2.00 -7.47 7.96
C LEU A 114 -2.26 -8.97 8.25
N VAL A 115 -3.51 -9.42 8.19
CA VAL A 115 -3.82 -10.87 8.24
C VAL A 115 -3.18 -11.59 7.05
N ALA A 116 -3.23 -10.99 5.87
CA ALA A 116 -2.76 -11.61 4.62
C ALA A 116 -1.31 -11.27 4.27
N VAL A 117 -0.81 -10.11 4.68
CA VAL A 117 0.51 -9.59 4.27
C VAL A 117 1.28 -9.06 5.48
N VAL A 118 2.55 -9.46 5.59
CA VAL A 118 3.50 -8.88 6.55
C VAL A 118 4.34 -7.84 5.80
N PRO A 119 4.21 -6.53 6.09
CA PRO A 119 5.00 -5.50 5.42
C PRO A 119 6.44 -5.45 5.97
N ASP A 120 7.35 -4.88 5.17
CA ASP A 120 8.72 -4.62 5.61
C ASP A 120 8.82 -3.38 6.53
N VAL A 121 7.89 -2.40 6.40
CA VAL A 121 7.81 -1.19 7.23
C VAL A 121 6.37 -0.70 7.30
N MET A 122 5.97 -0.15 8.45
CA MET A 122 4.69 0.53 8.66
C MET A 122 4.90 2.02 8.91
N LEU A 123 4.16 2.87 8.18
CA LEU A 123 4.02 4.30 8.43
C LEU A 123 2.64 4.53 9.04
N VAL A 124 2.57 5.08 10.24
CA VAL A 124 1.31 5.11 11.01
C VAL A 124 1.07 6.52 11.56
N ASP A 125 -0.09 7.12 11.27
CA ASP A 125 -0.55 8.29 12.00
C ASP A 125 -1.10 7.89 13.37
N ILE A 126 -1.06 8.81 14.32
CA ILE A 126 -1.67 8.62 15.66
C ILE A 126 -3.16 8.92 15.61
N GLU A 127 -3.55 10.02 14.97
CA GLU A 127 -4.91 10.56 15.01
C GLU A 127 -5.78 9.95 13.92
N MET A 128 -6.38 8.81 14.22
CA MET A 128 -7.27 8.11 13.30
C MET A 128 -8.56 7.68 13.98
N PRO A 129 -9.70 7.61 13.23
CA PRO A 129 -10.96 7.10 13.78
C PRO A 129 -10.89 5.60 14.04
N ARG A 130 -11.79 5.08 14.86
CA ARG A 130 -12.00 3.68 15.23
C ARG A 130 -10.84 3.05 16.03
N MET A 131 -9.62 3.11 15.53
CA MET A 131 -8.41 2.62 16.19
C MET A 131 -7.27 3.59 15.90
N ASP A 132 -6.71 4.18 16.94
CA ASP A 132 -5.59 5.11 16.85
C ASP A 132 -4.25 4.39 16.60
N GLY A 133 -3.19 5.16 16.29
CA GLY A 133 -1.88 4.61 15.98
C GLY A 133 -1.18 3.93 17.15
N PHE A 134 -1.49 4.32 18.38
CA PHE A 134 -0.94 3.67 19.58
C PHE A 134 -1.59 2.31 19.83
N GLU A 135 -2.90 2.23 19.66
CA GLU A 135 -3.65 0.98 19.79
C GLU A 135 -3.25 -0.01 18.68
N LEU A 136 -3.12 0.48 17.44
CA LEU A 136 -2.59 -0.31 16.34
C LEU A 136 -1.19 -0.85 16.65
N THR A 137 -0.29 0.00 17.18
CA THR A 137 1.06 -0.42 17.56
C THR A 137 1.05 -1.53 18.59
N ARG A 138 0.21 -1.42 19.62
CA ARG A 138 0.05 -2.49 20.65
C ARG A 138 -0.38 -3.82 20.02
N ASN A 139 -1.39 -3.79 19.14
CA ASN A 139 -1.87 -4.99 18.44
C ASN A 139 -0.77 -5.61 17.56
N VAL A 140 -0.02 -4.80 16.82
CA VAL A 140 1.10 -5.27 15.98
C VAL A 140 2.20 -5.89 16.83
N ARG A 141 2.54 -5.31 17.99
CA ARG A 141 3.57 -5.86 18.89
C ARG A 141 3.14 -7.12 19.63
N ALA A 142 1.83 -7.33 19.79
CA ALA A 142 1.26 -8.55 20.38
C ALA A 142 1.19 -9.74 19.38
N ASP A 143 1.20 -9.48 18.07
CA ASP A 143 1.19 -10.55 17.04
C ASP A 143 2.63 -11.04 16.78
N ALA A 144 2.87 -12.34 16.99
CA ALA A 144 4.18 -12.96 16.80
C ALA A 144 4.77 -12.81 15.38
N ARG A 145 3.92 -12.67 14.35
CA ARG A 145 4.32 -12.46 12.96
C ARG A 145 4.73 -11.01 12.67
N LEU A 146 4.12 -10.06 13.37
CA LEU A 146 4.22 -8.63 13.13
C LEU A 146 5.12 -7.90 14.12
N GLN A 147 5.41 -8.51 15.28
CA GLN A 147 6.13 -7.86 16.39
C GLN A 147 7.49 -7.28 16.01
N LYS A 148 8.14 -7.80 14.97
CA LYS A 148 9.44 -7.32 14.47
C LYS A 148 9.32 -6.29 13.35
N VAL A 149 8.12 -6.05 12.81
CA VAL A 149 7.92 -5.08 11.73
C VAL A 149 8.23 -3.66 12.25
N PRO A 150 9.13 -2.92 11.60
CA PRO A 150 9.43 -1.55 11.99
C PRO A 150 8.21 -0.65 11.83
N ILE A 151 7.94 0.15 12.87
CA ILE A 151 6.86 1.14 12.89
C ILE A 151 7.48 2.53 12.97
N ILE A 152 7.13 3.39 12.02
CA ILE A 152 7.45 4.81 11.99
C ILE A 152 6.15 5.58 12.21
N ILE A 153 6.04 6.27 13.33
CA ILE A 153 4.91 7.18 13.58
C ILE A 153 5.12 8.48 12.81
N ILE A 154 4.09 8.96 12.12
CA ILE A 154 4.07 10.24 11.39
C ILE A 154 2.84 11.03 11.83
N THR A 155 3.00 12.08 12.63
CA THR A 155 1.86 12.72 13.28
C THR A 155 2.04 14.23 13.48
N SER A 156 0.93 14.95 13.61
CA SER A 156 0.92 16.36 14.03
C SER A 156 1.18 16.55 15.52
N ARG A 157 1.09 15.50 16.33
CA ARG A 157 1.34 15.54 17.77
C ARG A 157 2.84 15.42 18.06
N THR A 158 3.50 16.54 18.25
CA THR A 158 4.97 16.60 18.47
C THR A 158 5.37 16.67 19.94
N ALA A 159 4.42 16.67 20.88
CA ALA A 159 4.73 16.77 22.32
C ALA A 159 5.54 15.56 22.79
N ASP A 160 6.60 15.82 23.59
CA ASP A 160 7.55 14.82 24.08
C ASP A 160 6.89 13.63 24.78
N LYS A 161 5.80 13.87 25.53
CA LYS A 161 5.04 12.81 26.18
C LYS A 161 4.47 11.77 25.20
N HIS A 162 4.01 12.19 24.03
CA HIS A 162 3.48 11.28 23.00
C HIS A 162 4.61 10.50 22.35
N ARG A 163 5.73 11.16 22.10
CA ARG A 163 6.94 10.54 21.56
C ARG A 163 7.48 9.47 22.51
N GLN A 164 7.59 9.80 23.79
CA GLN A 164 8.08 8.85 24.80
C GLN A 164 7.16 7.65 24.93
N TYR A 165 5.86 7.88 24.99
CA TYR A 165 4.88 6.80 25.02
C TYR A 165 4.93 5.90 23.77
N ALA A 166 5.12 6.47 22.57
CA ALA A 166 5.30 5.71 21.35
C ALA A 166 6.53 4.78 21.44
N LEU A 167 7.66 5.31 21.95
CA LEU A 167 8.90 4.53 22.10
C LEU A 167 8.73 3.40 23.12
N GLU A 168 8.02 3.62 24.22
CA GLU A 168 7.70 2.59 25.23
C GLU A 168 6.82 1.46 24.62
N LEU A 169 5.96 1.79 23.66
CA LEU A 169 5.17 0.80 22.90
C LEU A 169 5.99 0.04 21.86
N GLY A 170 7.26 0.38 21.65
CA GLY A 170 8.14 -0.27 20.69
C GLY A 170 8.08 0.31 19.28
N VAL A 171 7.70 1.60 19.12
CA VAL A 171 7.83 2.33 17.86
C VAL A 171 9.32 2.57 17.58
N ASN A 172 9.73 2.39 16.34
CA ASN A 172 11.14 2.53 15.94
C ASN A 172 11.54 3.99 15.69
N HIS A 173 10.64 4.78 15.07
CA HIS A 173 10.85 6.20 14.82
C HIS A 173 9.57 7.01 14.99
N TYR A 174 9.75 8.27 15.35
CA TYR A 174 8.67 9.25 15.54
C TYR A 174 8.99 10.52 14.74
N LEU A 175 8.17 10.83 13.73
CA LEU A 175 8.35 11.92 12.81
C LEU A 175 7.16 12.90 12.91
N GLY A 176 7.47 14.18 13.16
CA GLY A 176 6.45 15.24 13.25
C GLY A 176 6.06 15.78 11.87
N LYS A 177 4.76 15.98 11.62
CA LYS A 177 4.26 16.71 10.43
C LYS A 177 4.43 18.23 10.66
N PRO A 178 4.94 19.01 9.68
CA PRO A 178 5.45 18.60 8.37
C PRO A 178 6.87 18.01 8.45
N TYR A 179 7.14 16.98 7.64
CA TYR A 179 8.45 16.32 7.54
C TYR A 179 9.06 16.50 6.15
N GLN A 180 10.37 16.28 6.03
CA GLN A 180 11.07 16.28 4.75
C GLN A 180 10.94 14.90 4.08
N GLU A 181 10.65 14.89 2.76
CA GLU A 181 10.53 13.64 1.99
C GLU A 181 11.80 12.78 2.08
N ASP A 182 12.98 13.41 1.98
CA ASP A 182 14.26 12.73 2.09
C ASP A 182 14.50 12.07 3.46
N GLU A 183 13.98 12.67 4.53
CA GLU A 183 14.07 12.10 5.88
C GLU A 183 13.23 10.83 5.98
N LEU A 184 11.98 10.89 5.50
CA LEU A 184 11.10 9.73 5.46
C LEU A 184 11.71 8.59 4.64
N LEU A 185 12.22 8.89 3.44
CA LEU A 185 12.82 7.89 2.55
C LEU A 185 14.07 7.25 3.17
N ARG A 186 14.91 8.02 3.84
CA ARG A 186 16.08 7.48 4.56
C ARG A 186 15.68 6.53 5.67
N LEU A 187 14.66 6.87 6.46
CA LEU A 187 14.17 6.01 7.54
C LEU A 187 13.60 4.70 6.99
N VAL A 188 12.74 4.77 5.97
CA VAL A 188 12.17 3.58 5.33
C VAL A 188 13.26 2.68 4.75
N ALA A 189 14.19 3.25 3.97
CA ALA A 189 15.29 2.50 3.37
C ALA A 189 16.19 1.83 4.42
N GLY A 190 16.47 2.52 5.52
CA GLY A 190 17.25 1.99 6.63
C GLY A 190 16.62 0.75 7.26
N HIS A 191 15.31 0.80 7.54
CA HIS A 191 14.58 -0.32 8.13
C HIS A 191 14.41 -1.50 7.18
N VAL A 192 14.11 -1.25 5.90
CA VAL A 192 14.01 -2.31 4.89
C VAL A 192 15.34 -3.07 4.75
N ARG A 193 16.47 -2.36 4.75
CA ARG A 193 17.79 -3.01 4.70
C ARG A 193 18.07 -3.86 5.95
N ALA A 194 17.76 -3.36 7.13
CA ALA A 194 17.97 -4.08 8.39
C ALA A 194 17.13 -5.35 8.47
N GLN A 195 15.87 -5.31 8.02
CA GLN A 195 14.96 -6.48 7.97
C GLN A 195 15.47 -7.58 7.03
N ARG A 196 16.12 -7.23 5.94
CA ARG A 196 16.63 -8.20 4.94
C ARG A 196 17.97 -8.82 5.29
N GLN A 197 18.64 -8.28 6.31
CA GLN A 197 19.92 -8.79 6.82
C GLN A 197 19.78 -9.64 8.08
N SER A 198 18.57 -9.72 8.67
CA SER A 198 18.25 -10.50 9.87
C SER A 198 17.57 -11.80 9.52
#